data_916bbfd42d341489ea72eedd9c544404
#
_entry.id   916bbfd42d341489ea72eedd9c544404
#
_cell.length_a   1.000
_cell.length_b   1.000
_cell.length_c   1.000
_cell.angle_alpha   90.00
_cell.angle_beta   90.00
_cell.angle_gamma   90.00
#
_symmetry.space_group_name_H-M   'P 1'
#
loop_
_entity.id
_entity.type
_entity.pdbx_description
1 polymer ?
#
loop_
_entity_poly.entity_id
_entity_poly.type
_entity_poly.pdbx_seq_one_letter_code
_entity_poly.pdbx_strand_id
1 'polypeptide(L)'
;MYSVYLENDKKSVLEFIKMIDNYSIINENEIWIFDDNTRYPCLSMLIANNNVIVHYFKNDLDVGSISYNKNFKENNEYVSFNDICLGKQYVIDRKIAIECIKQFAINGERPSCINWFDL
;
A
#
# COMPACT_ATOMS: atom_id res chain seq x y z
N MET A 1 -7.11 -10.77 -13.61
CA MET A 1 -6.39 -11.21 -12.40
C MET A 1 -5.54 -10.06 -11.88
N TYR A 2 -5.59 -9.81 -10.58
CA TYR A 2 -4.75 -8.81 -9.95
C TYR A 2 -3.34 -9.32 -9.77
N SER A 3 -2.36 -8.49 -10.07
CA SER A 3 -0.94 -8.80 -9.92
C SER A 3 -0.22 -7.65 -9.22
N VAL A 4 0.93 -7.98 -8.66
CA VAL A 4 1.79 -7.00 -8.00
C VAL A 4 2.97 -6.70 -8.92
N TYR A 5 3.14 -5.42 -9.23
CA TYR A 5 4.19 -4.93 -10.10
C TYR A 5 5.25 -4.24 -9.26
N LEU A 6 6.44 -4.80 -9.26
CA LEU A 6 7.63 -4.22 -8.68
C LEU A 6 8.45 -3.57 -9.79
N GLU A 7 9.50 -2.84 -9.44
CA GLU A 7 10.28 -2.08 -10.42
C GLU A 7 10.69 -2.92 -11.63
N ASN A 8 11.19 -4.13 -11.41
CA ASN A 8 11.68 -5.01 -12.47
C ASN A 8 11.06 -6.40 -12.42
N ASP A 9 9.93 -6.57 -11.76
CA ASP A 9 9.35 -7.89 -11.56
C ASP A 9 7.84 -7.80 -11.42
N LYS A 10 7.19 -8.95 -11.60
CA LYS A 10 5.75 -9.12 -11.44
C LYS A 10 5.50 -10.36 -10.60
N LYS A 11 4.69 -10.23 -9.57
CA LYS A 11 4.35 -11.33 -8.67
C LYS A 11 2.84 -11.52 -8.61
N SER A 12 2.40 -12.73 -8.28
CA SER A 12 1.01 -12.92 -7.90
C SER A 12 0.76 -12.25 -6.54
N VAL A 13 -0.50 -11.92 -6.28
CA VAL A 13 -0.89 -11.33 -4.99
C VAL A 13 -0.49 -12.27 -3.85
N LEU A 14 -0.72 -13.59 -4.00
CA LEU A 14 -0.39 -14.56 -2.97
C LEU A 14 1.12 -14.63 -2.68
N GLU A 15 1.95 -14.64 -3.71
CA GLU A 15 3.40 -14.60 -3.55
C GLU A 15 3.85 -13.35 -2.80
N PHE A 16 3.32 -12.21 -3.18
CA PHE A 16 3.68 -10.94 -2.58
C PHE A 16 3.28 -10.87 -1.10
N ILE A 17 2.08 -11.38 -0.76
CA ILE A 17 1.64 -11.47 0.64
C ILE A 17 2.62 -12.30 1.46
N LYS A 18 3.07 -13.43 0.94
CA LYS A 18 4.07 -14.27 1.62
C LYS A 18 5.39 -13.53 1.82
N MET A 19 5.81 -12.75 0.83
CA MET A 19 7.04 -11.97 0.92
C MET A 19 6.95 -10.88 1.99
N ILE A 20 5.80 -10.24 2.13
CA ILE A 20 5.57 -9.26 3.20
C ILE A 20 5.55 -9.96 4.56
N ASP A 21 4.82 -11.08 4.66
CA ASP A 21 4.60 -11.79 5.92
C ASP A 21 5.91 -12.32 6.51
N ASN A 22 6.82 -12.79 5.66
CA ASN A 22 8.11 -13.34 6.11
C ASN A 22 9.28 -12.35 6.01
N TYR A 23 8.99 -11.07 5.80
CA TYR A 23 10.00 -10.00 5.71
C TYR A 23 11.04 -10.22 4.62
N SER A 24 10.69 -10.90 3.54
CA SER A 24 11.56 -11.00 2.36
C SER A 24 11.69 -9.67 1.64
N ILE A 25 10.73 -8.76 1.82
CA ILE A 25 10.80 -7.38 1.37
C ILE A 25 10.92 -6.50 2.60
N ILE A 26 12.00 -5.74 2.71
CA ILE A 26 12.29 -4.88 3.87
C ILE A 26 12.08 -3.41 3.54
N ASN A 27 12.66 -2.96 2.44
CA ASN A 27 12.53 -1.57 1.98
C ASN A 27 12.19 -1.60 0.50
N GLU A 28 11.02 -1.11 0.16
CA GLU A 28 10.56 -1.11 -1.22
C GLU A 28 9.64 0.06 -1.49
N ASN A 29 9.89 0.76 -2.59
CA ASN A 29 9.03 1.79 -3.15
C ASN A 29 8.51 1.30 -4.50
N GLU A 30 7.60 2.05 -5.10
CA GLU A 30 7.09 1.74 -6.44
C GLU A 30 6.47 0.35 -6.57
N ILE A 31 5.72 -0.04 -5.57
CA ILE A 31 4.92 -1.25 -5.61
C ILE A 31 3.52 -0.86 -6.07
N TRP A 32 3.03 -1.51 -7.11
CA TRP A 32 1.70 -1.24 -7.68
C TRP A 32 0.91 -2.53 -7.78
N ILE A 33 -0.36 -2.50 -7.40
CA ILE A 33 -1.26 -3.64 -7.47
C ILE A 33 -2.46 -3.25 -8.30
N PHE A 34 -2.68 -3.93 -9.43
CA PHE A 34 -3.82 -3.69 -10.31
C PHE A 34 -4.11 -4.92 -11.15
N ASP A 35 -5.25 -4.93 -11.83
CA ASP A 35 -5.63 -6.01 -12.73
C ASP A 35 -4.75 -5.99 -13.98
N ASP A 36 -4.36 -7.16 -14.47
CA ASP A 36 -3.49 -7.31 -15.64
C ASP A 36 -4.06 -6.66 -16.91
N ASN A 37 -5.37 -6.48 -16.96
CA ASN A 37 -6.05 -5.92 -18.12
C ASN A 37 -6.35 -4.41 -18.00
N THR A 38 -6.30 -3.87 -16.79
CA THR A 38 -6.60 -2.45 -16.53
C THR A 38 -5.65 -1.92 -15.48
N ARG A 39 -5.21 -0.66 -15.67
CA ARG A 39 -4.32 -0.04 -14.70
C ARG A 39 -5.05 0.49 -13.47
N TYR A 40 -6.31 0.83 -13.60
CA TYR A 40 -7.11 1.41 -12.53
C TYR A 40 -8.38 0.61 -12.32
N PRO A 41 -8.87 0.51 -11.08
CA PRO A 41 -8.27 1.03 -9.84
C PRO A 41 -6.97 0.34 -9.46
N CYS A 42 -6.17 0.99 -8.62
CA CYS A 42 -4.92 0.40 -8.17
C CYS A 42 -4.58 0.79 -6.74
N LEU A 43 -3.74 -0.04 -6.11
CA LEU A 43 -3.06 0.28 -4.87
C LEU A 43 -1.58 0.54 -5.18
N SER A 44 -1.00 1.49 -4.46
CA SER A 44 0.43 1.71 -4.44
C SER A 44 0.93 1.57 -3.01
N MET A 45 2.13 1.06 -2.81
CA MET A 45 2.67 0.81 -1.47
C MET A 45 4.11 1.27 -1.34
N LEU A 46 4.43 1.73 -0.14
CA LEU A 46 5.79 1.98 0.32
C LEU A 46 6.01 1.08 1.54
N ILE A 47 7.15 0.40 1.59
CA ILE A 47 7.50 -0.49 2.70
C ILE A 47 8.86 -0.09 3.26
N ALA A 48 8.94 0.05 4.58
CA ALA A 48 10.18 0.26 5.32
C ALA A 48 10.08 -0.51 6.64
N ASN A 49 10.73 -1.68 6.67
CA ASN A 49 10.65 -2.61 7.80
C ASN A 49 9.20 -2.99 8.10
N ASN A 50 8.69 -2.73 9.29
CA ASN A 50 7.29 -3.00 9.64
C ASN A 50 6.33 -1.88 9.23
N ASN A 51 6.86 -0.78 8.73
CA ASN A 51 6.05 0.39 8.37
C ASN A 51 5.62 0.31 6.91
N VAL A 52 4.33 0.51 6.67
CA VAL A 52 3.76 0.46 5.33
C VAL A 52 2.85 1.67 5.14
N ILE A 53 2.89 2.26 3.96
CA ILE A 53 1.93 3.27 3.53
C ILE A 53 1.26 2.76 2.27
N VAL A 54 -0.06 2.87 2.23
CA VAL A 54 -0.86 2.41 1.09
C VAL A 54 -1.60 3.60 0.50
N HIS A 55 -1.57 3.71 -0.83
CA HIS A 55 -2.38 4.66 -1.58
C HIS A 55 -3.40 3.90 -2.41
N TYR A 56 -4.58 4.48 -2.56
CA TYR A 56 -5.62 3.94 -3.45
C TYR A 56 -5.98 4.99 -4.50
N PHE A 57 -6.06 4.56 -5.76
CA PHE A 57 -6.47 5.40 -6.89
C PHE A 57 -7.61 4.72 -7.64
N LYS A 58 -8.75 5.40 -7.72
CA LYS A 58 -9.93 4.87 -8.39
C LYS A 58 -9.77 4.86 -9.91
N ASN A 59 -9.19 5.93 -10.45
CA ASN A 59 -8.94 6.11 -11.88
C ASN A 59 -7.74 7.03 -12.09
N ASP A 60 -7.37 7.28 -13.34
CA ASP A 60 -6.16 8.05 -13.67
C ASP A 60 -6.28 9.55 -13.37
N LEU A 61 -7.50 10.06 -13.11
CA LEU A 61 -7.72 11.45 -12.72
C LEU A 61 -7.80 11.64 -11.20
N ASP A 62 -7.82 10.55 -10.45
CA ASP A 62 -7.93 10.58 -9.00
C ASP A 62 -6.58 11.00 -8.40
N VAL A 63 -6.59 11.97 -7.48
CA VAL A 63 -5.39 12.35 -6.73
C VAL A 63 -5.09 11.35 -5.62
N GLY A 64 -6.03 10.46 -5.33
CA GLY A 64 -5.82 9.33 -4.45
C GLY A 64 -6.21 9.54 -3.01
N SER A 65 -6.18 8.43 -2.29
CA SER A 65 -6.36 8.36 -0.84
C SER A 65 -5.14 7.68 -0.25
N ILE A 66 -4.74 8.11 0.94
CA ILE A 66 -3.59 7.53 1.64
C ILE A 66 -4.08 6.89 2.95
N SER A 67 -3.45 5.76 3.33
CA SER A 67 -3.73 5.12 4.62
C SER A 67 -3.58 6.13 5.76
N TYR A 68 -4.44 6.04 6.77
CA TYR A 68 -4.48 7.04 7.83
C TYR A 68 -4.77 6.39 9.17
N ASN A 69 -3.94 6.71 10.16
CA ASN A 69 -4.13 6.28 11.53
C ASN A 69 -4.70 7.47 12.33
N LYS A 70 -6.02 7.55 12.43
CA LYS A 70 -6.72 8.65 13.10
C LYS A 70 -6.48 8.69 14.61
N ASN A 71 -5.96 7.61 15.20
CA ASN A 71 -5.64 7.56 16.62
C ASN A 71 -4.26 8.10 16.92
N PHE A 72 -3.48 8.36 15.90
CA PHE A 72 -2.15 8.91 16.02
C PHE A 72 -2.25 10.44 16.08
N LYS A 73 -1.80 11.03 17.17
CA LYS A 73 -1.76 12.48 17.30
C LYS A 73 -0.56 13.01 16.54
N GLU A 74 -0.78 14.05 15.76
CA GLU A 74 0.27 14.71 15.02
C GLU A 74 1.31 15.27 16.00
N ASN A 75 2.54 14.76 15.92
CA ASN A 75 3.62 15.14 16.81
C ASN A 75 4.95 15.35 16.05
N ASN A 76 4.87 15.63 14.74
CA ASN A 76 6.03 15.86 13.88
C ASN A 76 6.96 14.66 13.76
N GLU A 77 6.45 13.44 13.95
CA GLU A 77 7.22 12.24 13.69
C GLU A 77 7.06 11.81 12.23
N TYR A 78 8.16 11.35 11.65
CA TYR A 78 8.23 10.94 10.25
C TYR A 78 8.90 9.59 10.14
N VAL A 79 8.51 8.85 9.09
CA VAL A 79 9.14 7.59 8.73
C VAL A 79 9.80 7.75 7.38
N SER A 80 11.03 7.27 7.26
CA SER A 80 11.77 7.30 6.00
C SER A 80 11.48 6.04 5.19
N PHE A 81 11.11 6.23 3.92
CA PHE A 81 10.91 5.17 2.93
C PHE A 81 11.91 5.44 1.80
N ASN A 82 13.12 4.93 1.94
CA ASN A 82 14.23 5.25 1.04
C ASN A 82 14.42 6.78 0.95
N ASP A 83 14.10 7.39 -0.18
CA ASP A 83 14.28 8.82 -0.41
C ASP A 83 13.10 9.68 0.04
N ILE A 84 12.04 9.06 0.55
CA ILE A 84 10.80 9.75 0.88
C ILE A 84 10.57 9.69 2.39
N CYS A 85 10.28 10.85 3.00
CA CYS A 85 9.86 10.91 4.40
C CYS A 85 8.40 11.30 4.46
N LEU A 86 7.61 10.52 5.18
CA LEU A 86 6.18 10.77 5.35
C LEU A 86 5.79 10.74 6.81
N GLY A 87 4.74 11.48 7.15
CA GLY A 87 4.26 11.55 8.52
C GLY A 87 3.80 10.19 9.04
N LYS A 88 4.08 9.93 10.30
CA LYS A 88 3.75 8.67 10.94
C LYS A 88 2.25 8.42 11.02
N GLN A 89 1.42 9.46 10.93
CA GLN A 89 -0.04 9.33 10.91
C GLN A 89 -0.56 8.55 9.69
N TYR A 90 0.25 8.40 8.66
CA TYR A 90 -0.12 7.66 7.44
C TYR A 90 0.34 6.21 7.45
N VAL A 91 1.08 5.81 8.48
CA VAL A 91 1.74 4.50 8.54
C VAL A 91 0.84 3.46 9.16
N ILE A 92 0.76 2.29 8.53
CA ILE A 92 0.12 1.09 9.05
C ILE A 92 1.16 -0.01 9.16
N ASP A 93 0.86 -1.08 9.87
CA ASP A 93 1.79 -2.20 9.96
C ASP A 93 1.57 -3.21 8.82
N ARG A 94 2.49 -4.18 8.71
CA ARG A 94 2.46 -5.17 7.64
C ARG A 94 1.21 -6.04 7.67
N LYS A 95 0.71 -6.40 8.85
CA LYS A 95 -0.49 -7.24 8.96
C LYS A 95 -1.71 -6.53 8.42
N ILE A 96 -1.86 -5.25 8.74
CA ILE A 96 -2.97 -4.44 8.24
C ILE A 96 -2.83 -4.24 6.73
N ALA A 97 -1.61 -4.01 6.25
CA ALA A 97 -1.34 -3.88 4.82
C ALA A 97 -1.74 -5.15 4.06
N ILE A 98 -1.45 -6.32 4.60
CA ILE A 98 -1.85 -7.60 4.01
C ILE A 98 -3.37 -7.68 3.88
N GLU A 99 -4.12 -7.27 4.89
CA GLU A 99 -5.58 -7.25 4.84
C GLU A 99 -6.09 -6.29 3.75
N CYS A 100 -5.43 -5.14 3.58
CA CYS A 100 -5.77 -4.21 2.51
C CYS A 100 -5.58 -4.86 1.14
N ILE A 101 -4.47 -5.56 0.93
CA ILE A 101 -4.20 -6.23 -0.34
C ILE A 101 -5.26 -7.29 -0.62
N LYS A 102 -5.59 -8.10 0.38
CA LYS A 102 -6.59 -9.16 0.23
C LYS A 102 -7.95 -8.60 -0.14
N GLN A 103 -8.40 -7.53 0.52
CA GLN A 103 -9.68 -6.91 0.22
C GLN A 103 -9.69 -6.30 -1.19
N PHE A 104 -8.64 -5.59 -1.54
CA PHE A 104 -8.54 -4.96 -2.86
C PHE A 104 -8.56 -6.01 -3.98
N ALA A 105 -7.88 -7.13 -3.81
CA ALA A 105 -7.78 -8.17 -4.82
C ALA A 105 -9.10 -8.89 -5.09
N ILE A 106 -10.11 -8.72 -4.24
CA ILE A 106 -11.44 -9.31 -4.45
C ILE A 106 -12.20 -8.58 -5.54
N ASN A 107 -12.24 -7.25 -5.50
CA ASN A 107 -13.11 -6.47 -6.39
C ASN A 107 -12.54 -5.13 -6.84
N GLY A 108 -11.33 -4.78 -6.45
CA GLY A 108 -10.70 -3.51 -6.83
C GLY A 108 -11.27 -2.28 -6.12
N GLU A 109 -12.13 -2.48 -5.12
CA GLU A 109 -12.66 -1.37 -4.34
C GLU A 109 -11.68 -0.93 -3.25
N ARG A 110 -11.83 0.31 -2.80
CA ARG A 110 -11.01 0.82 -1.71
C ARG A 110 -11.22 -0.04 -0.46
N PRO A 111 -10.17 -0.65 0.09
CA PRO A 111 -10.29 -1.49 1.28
C PRO A 111 -10.91 -0.76 2.46
N SER A 112 -11.82 -1.43 3.17
CA SER A 112 -12.53 -0.86 4.32
C SER A 112 -11.87 -1.17 5.66
N CYS A 113 -10.80 -1.97 5.67
CA CYS A 113 -10.13 -2.40 6.90
C CYS A 113 -9.28 -1.31 7.56
N ILE A 114 -9.09 -0.18 6.89
CA ILE A 114 -8.34 0.96 7.42
C ILE A 114 -9.11 2.25 7.19
N ASN A 115 -8.65 3.30 7.86
CA ASN A 115 -9.12 4.65 7.55
C ASN A 115 -8.29 5.23 6.41
N TRP A 116 -8.88 6.17 5.69
CA TRP A 116 -8.25 6.82 4.55
C TRP A 116 -8.28 8.34 4.72
N PHE A 117 -7.24 8.98 4.26
CA PHE A 117 -7.17 10.43 4.12
C PHE A 117 -7.23 10.74 2.63
N ASP A 118 -8.25 11.48 2.21
CA ASP A 118 -8.42 11.85 0.80
C ASP A 118 -7.51 13.05 0.47
N LEU A 119 -6.72 12.89 -0.55
CA LEU A 119 -5.74 13.89 -0.96
C LEU A 119 -6.31 14.99 -1.85
#